data_0221320e2f7952ae2159fb35df2b1d2f
#
_entry.id   0221320e2f7952ae2159fb35df2b1d2f
#
_cell.length_a   1.000
_cell.length_b   1.000
_cell.length_c   1.000
_cell.angle_alpha   90.00
_cell.angle_beta   90.00
_cell.angle_gamma   90.00
#
_symmetry.space_group_name_H-M   'P 1'
#
loop_
_entity.id
_entity.type
_entity.pdbx_description
1 polymer ?
#
loop_
_entity_poly.entity_id
_entity_poly.type
_entity_poly.pdbx_seq_one_letter_code
_entity_poly.pdbx_strand_id
1 'polypeptide(L)'
;MFKNIYQDKRVLITGHTGFKGSWLCAWLLDLGAKVAGYSVDVPTKPSHFEALALANRIEHFQGDVRNKDSLRQTVDRFCPEIVFHLAAQPLVRKSYEDPALTFETNFTGTLNLLECLRNQPSILAAVLVTSDKCYENVEWLWGYRENDRLGGKDPYSASKACAELISKAYMESFFKEKGPNIATARAGNVIGGGDWAFDRIIPDCIRAWSEKKSVAIRNPNATRPWQHVLEPLSGYLTLGQKLYSENSVCKNQS
;
A
#
# COMPACT_ATOMS: atom_id res chain seq x y z
N MET A 1 5.41 0.63 -21.72
CA MET A 1 5.56 0.12 -20.35
C MET A 1 4.20 -0.44 -19.94
N PHE A 2 4.12 -1.55 -19.23
CA PHE A 2 2.87 -2.21 -18.79
C PHE A 2 1.81 -2.39 -19.89
N LYS A 3 2.21 -2.60 -21.14
CA LYS A 3 1.34 -2.77 -22.32
C LYS A 3 0.20 -1.73 -22.43
N ASN A 4 0.43 -0.50 -21.96
CA ASN A 4 -0.50 0.62 -21.91
C ASN A 4 -1.82 0.33 -21.16
N ILE A 5 -1.80 -0.64 -20.23
CA ILE A 5 -3.01 -1.09 -19.52
C ILE A 5 -3.63 0.02 -18.66
N TYR A 6 -2.81 0.95 -18.17
CA TYR A 6 -3.23 2.04 -17.29
C TYR A 6 -3.78 3.26 -18.03
N GLN A 7 -3.56 3.36 -19.34
CA GLN A 7 -4.05 4.47 -20.16
C GLN A 7 -5.57 4.61 -20.03
N ASP A 8 -6.03 5.80 -19.64
CA ASP A 8 -7.44 6.18 -19.42
C ASP A 8 -8.18 5.37 -18.32
N LYS A 9 -7.48 4.50 -17.56
CA LYS A 9 -8.10 3.70 -16.49
C LYS A 9 -8.30 4.53 -15.23
N ARG A 10 -9.45 4.32 -14.57
CA ARG A 10 -9.70 4.88 -13.24
C ARG A 10 -9.01 4.03 -12.19
N VAL A 11 -8.00 4.62 -11.55
CA VAL A 11 -7.17 3.95 -10.55
C VAL A 11 -7.32 4.65 -9.20
N LEU A 12 -7.78 3.93 -8.19
CA LEU A 12 -7.88 4.41 -6.82
C LEU A 12 -6.67 3.96 -5.99
N ILE A 13 -6.06 4.90 -5.28
CA ILE A 13 -4.94 4.63 -4.37
C ILE A 13 -5.34 5.05 -2.97
N THR A 14 -5.44 4.12 -2.03
CA THR A 14 -5.54 4.48 -0.61
C THR A 14 -4.15 4.68 -0.04
N GLY A 15 -3.98 5.68 0.85
CA GLY A 15 -2.66 6.04 1.37
C GLY A 15 -1.80 6.82 0.37
N HIS A 16 -2.44 7.51 -0.57
CA HIS A 16 -1.79 8.23 -1.67
C HIS A 16 -0.93 9.43 -1.25
N THR A 17 -1.18 10.01 -0.08
CA THR A 17 -0.39 11.13 0.46
C THR A 17 0.92 10.68 1.10
N GLY A 18 1.06 9.39 1.41
CA GLY A 18 2.28 8.81 1.97
C GLY A 18 3.40 8.68 0.93
N PHE A 19 4.60 8.33 1.38
CA PHE A 19 5.80 8.22 0.55
C PHE A 19 5.60 7.35 -0.70
N LYS A 20 5.29 6.06 -0.54
CA LYS A 20 5.07 5.16 -1.70
C LYS A 20 3.83 5.54 -2.51
N GLY A 21 2.76 5.96 -1.83
CA GLY A 21 1.51 6.33 -2.49
C GLY A 21 1.65 7.52 -3.43
N SER A 22 2.39 8.56 -3.02
CA SER A 22 2.64 9.74 -3.86
C SER A 22 3.52 9.44 -5.08
N TRP A 23 4.53 8.57 -4.94
CA TRP A 23 5.30 8.07 -6.08
C TRP A 23 4.44 7.26 -7.05
N LEU A 24 3.55 6.40 -6.52
CA LEU A 24 2.63 5.62 -7.36
C LEU A 24 1.65 6.51 -8.12
N CYS A 25 1.11 7.56 -7.46
CA CYS A 25 0.27 8.56 -8.14
C CYS A 25 1.00 9.21 -9.30
N ALA A 26 2.22 9.70 -9.08
CA ALA A 26 3.02 10.34 -10.10
C ALA A 26 3.28 9.41 -11.30
N TRP A 27 3.63 8.16 -11.03
CA TRP A 27 3.89 7.17 -12.09
C TRP A 27 2.63 6.80 -12.87
N LEU A 28 1.50 6.61 -12.18
CA LEU A 28 0.22 6.32 -12.86
C LEU A 28 -0.27 7.49 -13.71
N LEU A 29 -0.07 8.73 -13.29
CA LEU A 29 -0.34 9.91 -14.11
C LEU A 29 0.52 9.93 -15.37
N ASP A 30 1.81 9.59 -15.27
CA ASP A 30 2.72 9.46 -16.41
C ASP A 30 2.30 8.32 -17.37
N LEU A 31 1.69 7.26 -16.84
CA LEU A 31 1.09 6.18 -17.64
C LEU A 31 -0.28 6.52 -18.23
N GLY A 32 -0.78 7.75 -18.05
CA GLY A 32 -2.05 8.23 -18.59
C GLY A 32 -3.30 7.75 -17.83
N ALA A 33 -3.15 7.30 -16.58
CA ALA A 33 -4.29 6.89 -15.77
C ALA A 33 -5.09 8.10 -15.23
N LYS A 34 -6.39 7.91 -15.00
CA LYS A 34 -7.24 8.79 -14.21
C LYS A 34 -7.10 8.37 -12.76
N VAL A 35 -6.40 9.16 -11.97
CA VAL A 35 -6.01 8.78 -10.61
C VAL A 35 -6.91 9.45 -9.58
N ALA A 36 -7.40 8.67 -8.62
CA ALA A 36 -7.99 9.14 -7.39
C ALA A 36 -7.18 8.66 -6.18
N GLY A 37 -7.15 9.48 -5.14
CA GLY A 37 -6.48 9.15 -3.89
C GLY A 37 -7.41 9.29 -2.69
N TYR A 38 -7.30 8.38 -1.70
CA TYR A 38 -8.04 8.41 -0.44
C TYR A 38 -7.09 8.27 0.74
N SER A 39 -7.00 9.29 1.59
CA SER A 39 -6.10 9.32 2.77
C SER A 39 -6.65 10.24 3.85
N VAL A 40 -6.25 10.00 5.09
CA VAL A 40 -6.64 10.81 6.26
C VAL A 40 -6.03 12.21 6.18
N ASP A 41 -4.71 12.26 5.97
CA ASP A 41 -3.90 13.49 6.01
C ASP A 41 -2.63 13.36 5.16
N VAL A 42 -1.79 14.39 5.19
CA VAL A 42 -0.41 14.35 4.67
C VAL A 42 0.53 14.07 5.86
N PRO A 43 1.16 12.89 5.93
CA PRO A 43 1.77 12.38 7.16
C PRO A 43 3.09 13.07 7.55
N THR A 44 3.71 13.84 6.66
CA THR A 44 5.02 14.49 6.91
C THR A 44 5.11 15.88 6.29
N LYS A 45 5.93 16.74 6.91
CA LYS A 45 6.38 18.03 6.35
C LYS A 45 7.91 18.09 6.46
N PRO A 46 8.60 18.23 5.30
CA PRO A 46 8.08 18.27 3.92
C PRO A 46 7.46 16.93 3.49
N SER A 47 6.70 16.94 2.38
CA SER A 47 6.12 15.74 1.80
C SER A 47 6.32 15.68 0.29
N HIS A 48 6.46 14.48 -0.25
CA HIS A 48 6.55 14.27 -1.70
C HIS A 48 5.21 14.60 -2.39
N PHE A 49 4.09 14.34 -1.72
CA PHE A 49 2.75 14.67 -2.21
C PHE A 49 2.58 16.17 -2.47
N GLU A 50 3.01 17.02 -1.52
CA GLU A 50 2.97 18.48 -1.66
C GLU A 50 4.00 18.99 -2.68
N ALA A 51 5.23 18.44 -2.68
CA ALA A 51 6.28 18.85 -3.60
C ALA A 51 5.89 18.65 -5.08
N LEU A 52 5.09 17.62 -5.39
CA LEU A 52 4.56 17.36 -6.72
C LEU A 52 3.21 18.01 -7.00
N ALA A 53 2.67 18.78 -6.06
CA ALA A 53 1.33 19.41 -6.15
C ALA A 53 0.24 18.39 -6.57
N LEU A 54 0.30 17.16 -6.06
CA LEU A 54 -0.57 16.06 -6.50
C LEU A 54 -2.04 16.33 -6.23
N ALA A 55 -2.38 17.10 -5.21
CA ALA A 55 -3.77 17.48 -4.91
C ALA A 55 -4.47 18.18 -6.10
N ASN A 56 -3.71 18.86 -6.97
CA ASN A 56 -4.23 19.56 -8.14
C ASN A 56 -4.23 18.68 -9.41
N ARG A 57 -3.68 17.48 -9.35
CA ARG A 57 -3.44 16.60 -10.51
C ARG A 57 -4.28 15.31 -10.47
N ILE A 58 -4.87 15.00 -9.33
CA ILE A 58 -5.69 13.81 -9.09
C ILE A 58 -7.02 14.18 -8.44
N GLU A 59 -8.00 13.29 -8.45
CA GLU A 59 -9.15 13.43 -7.56
C GLU A 59 -8.73 13.08 -6.13
N HIS A 60 -8.60 14.12 -5.29
CA HIS A 60 -8.15 13.97 -3.90
C HIS A 60 -9.34 13.87 -2.94
N PHE A 61 -9.50 12.72 -2.30
CA PHE A 61 -10.50 12.47 -1.26
C PHE A 61 -9.80 12.35 0.10
N GLN A 62 -10.26 13.17 1.04
CA GLN A 62 -9.83 13.06 2.44
C GLN A 62 -10.77 12.13 3.20
N GLY A 63 -10.22 11.11 3.84
CA GLY A 63 -11.00 10.17 4.65
C GLY A 63 -10.15 9.05 5.25
N ASP A 64 -10.75 8.34 6.20
CA ASP A 64 -10.12 7.29 6.97
C ASP A 64 -10.61 5.91 6.51
N VAL A 65 -9.70 4.98 6.20
CA VAL A 65 -10.05 3.60 5.80
C VAL A 65 -10.79 2.83 6.90
N ARG A 66 -10.69 3.27 8.16
CA ARG A 66 -11.48 2.74 9.29
C ARG A 66 -12.96 3.08 9.18
N ASN A 67 -13.29 4.16 8.48
CA ASN A 67 -14.68 4.55 8.20
C ASN A 67 -15.15 3.90 6.90
N LYS A 68 -15.86 2.78 7.03
CA LYS A 68 -16.38 1.97 5.91
C LYS A 68 -17.29 2.80 4.99
N ASP A 69 -18.17 3.62 5.55
CA ASP A 69 -19.16 4.36 4.77
C ASP A 69 -18.49 5.46 3.94
N SER A 70 -17.54 6.20 4.50
CA SER A 70 -16.76 7.20 3.78
C SER A 70 -15.93 6.58 2.65
N LEU A 71 -15.28 5.44 2.92
CA LEU A 71 -14.53 4.71 1.89
C LEU A 71 -15.47 4.24 0.77
N ARG A 72 -16.62 3.67 1.12
CA ARG A 72 -17.63 3.22 0.16
C ARG A 72 -18.13 4.35 -0.72
N GLN A 73 -18.50 5.50 -0.13
CA GLN A 73 -18.93 6.68 -0.89
C GLN A 73 -17.87 7.13 -1.90
N THR A 74 -16.59 7.10 -1.53
CA THR A 74 -15.49 7.42 -2.45
C THR A 74 -15.39 6.42 -3.59
N VAL A 75 -15.46 5.13 -3.29
CA VAL A 75 -15.41 4.05 -4.28
C VAL A 75 -16.61 4.15 -5.24
N ASP A 76 -17.81 4.36 -4.73
CA ASP A 76 -19.04 4.49 -5.54
C ASP A 76 -19.01 5.73 -6.43
N ARG A 77 -18.50 6.85 -5.92
CA ARG A 77 -18.38 8.11 -6.67
C ARG A 77 -17.34 8.03 -7.79
N PHE A 78 -16.17 7.50 -7.52
CA PHE A 78 -15.08 7.43 -8.49
C PHE A 78 -15.22 6.24 -9.45
N CYS A 79 -15.89 5.17 -9.03
CA CYS A 79 -16.07 3.92 -9.80
C CYS A 79 -14.73 3.37 -10.35
N PRO A 80 -13.72 3.08 -9.52
CA PRO A 80 -12.42 2.62 -10.00
C PRO A 80 -12.49 1.30 -10.73
N GLU A 81 -11.56 1.07 -11.66
CA GLU A 81 -11.34 -0.21 -12.34
C GLU A 81 -10.20 -0.99 -11.68
N ILE A 82 -9.21 -0.26 -11.13
CA ILE A 82 -8.04 -0.83 -10.44
C ILE A 82 -7.88 -0.14 -9.09
N VAL A 83 -7.54 -0.90 -8.05
CA VAL A 83 -7.31 -0.39 -6.71
C VAL A 83 -5.91 -0.79 -6.22
N PHE A 84 -5.18 0.18 -5.69
CA PHE A 84 -3.95 -0.05 -4.93
C PHE A 84 -4.16 0.38 -3.48
N HIS A 85 -4.09 -0.58 -2.56
CA HIS A 85 -4.28 -0.31 -1.13
C HIS A 85 -2.95 -0.17 -0.41
N LEU A 86 -2.54 1.10 -0.16
CA LEU A 86 -1.31 1.41 0.56
C LEU A 86 -1.58 2.08 1.92
N ALA A 87 -2.84 2.41 2.23
CA ALA A 87 -3.20 2.99 3.51
C ALA A 87 -2.84 2.06 4.66
N ALA A 88 -2.05 2.55 5.59
CA ALA A 88 -1.61 1.81 6.77
C ALA A 88 -1.05 2.78 7.83
N GLN A 89 -1.05 2.36 9.08
CA GLN A 89 -0.13 2.87 10.09
C GLN A 89 1.21 2.12 9.93
N PRO A 90 2.29 2.73 9.37
CA PRO A 90 3.47 1.98 8.92
C PRO A 90 4.64 1.97 9.91
N LEU A 91 4.51 2.68 11.05
CA LEU A 91 5.61 2.91 11.98
C LEU A 91 5.57 1.91 13.15
N VAL A 92 6.62 1.09 13.27
CA VAL A 92 6.73 0.07 14.33
C VAL A 92 6.67 0.71 15.72
N ARG A 93 7.38 1.83 15.96
CA ARG A 93 7.35 2.49 17.29
C ARG A 93 5.94 2.96 17.65
N LYS A 94 5.25 3.62 16.72
CA LYS A 94 3.88 4.07 16.93
C LYS A 94 2.93 2.89 17.23
N SER A 95 3.21 1.70 16.71
CA SER A 95 2.40 0.53 17.01
C SER A 95 2.51 0.04 18.47
N TYR A 96 3.62 0.35 19.14
CA TYR A 96 3.74 0.12 20.60
C TYR A 96 3.06 1.20 21.43
N GLU A 97 3.02 2.44 20.94
CA GLU A 97 2.35 3.57 21.61
C GLU A 97 0.82 3.44 21.49
N ASP A 98 0.34 3.03 20.32
CA ASP A 98 -1.09 2.84 20.03
C ASP A 98 -1.31 1.58 19.17
N PRO A 99 -1.36 0.42 19.83
CA PRO A 99 -1.61 -0.84 19.13
C PRO A 99 -3.03 -0.94 18.57
N ALA A 100 -4.03 -0.37 19.26
CA ALA A 100 -5.42 -0.39 18.80
C ALA A 100 -5.56 0.34 17.46
N LEU A 101 -5.08 1.58 17.37
CA LEU A 101 -5.06 2.34 16.10
C LEU A 101 -4.36 1.57 14.99
N THR A 102 -3.26 0.87 15.32
CA THR A 102 -2.49 0.10 14.33
C THR A 102 -3.31 -1.05 13.76
N PHE A 103 -3.99 -1.84 14.61
CA PHE A 103 -4.86 -2.92 14.15
C PHE A 103 -6.12 -2.39 13.44
N GLU A 104 -6.76 -1.37 13.97
CA GLU A 104 -7.92 -0.75 13.32
C GLU A 104 -7.56 -0.25 11.91
N THR A 105 -6.42 0.41 11.75
CA THR A 105 -6.01 0.92 10.44
C THR A 105 -5.61 -0.21 9.49
N ASN A 106 -4.72 -1.12 9.93
CA ASN A 106 -4.09 -2.11 9.05
C ASN A 106 -4.97 -3.33 8.79
N PHE A 107 -5.75 -3.77 9.79
CA PHE A 107 -6.65 -4.91 9.65
C PHE A 107 -8.07 -4.46 9.29
N THR A 108 -8.72 -3.63 10.13
CA THR A 108 -10.11 -3.21 9.88
C THR A 108 -10.19 -2.34 8.62
N GLY A 109 -9.21 -1.47 8.37
CA GLY A 109 -9.15 -0.69 7.13
C GLY A 109 -9.04 -1.58 5.88
N THR A 110 -8.25 -2.66 5.93
CA THR A 110 -8.18 -3.66 4.84
C THR A 110 -9.50 -4.41 4.71
N LEU A 111 -10.14 -4.81 5.81
CA LEU A 111 -11.46 -5.45 5.80
C LEU A 111 -12.52 -4.55 5.14
N ASN A 112 -12.56 -3.27 5.52
CA ASN A 112 -13.50 -2.31 4.94
C ASN A 112 -13.33 -2.16 3.44
N LEU A 113 -12.08 -2.14 2.96
CA LEU A 113 -11.81 -2.14 1.53
C LEU A 113 -12.28 -3.42 0.86
N LEU A 114 -11.98 -4.60 1.39
CA LEU A 114 -12.42 -5.89 0.84
C LEU A 114 -13.95 -5.95 0.73
N GLU A 115 -14.69 -5.39 1.70
CA GLU A 115 -16.13 -5.25 1.63
C GLU A 115 -16.60 -4.29 0.51
N CYS A 116 -15.88 -3.19 0.28
CA CYS A 116 -16.16 -2.32 -0.88
C CYS A 116 -15.92 -3.06 -2.19
N LEU A 117 -14.83 -3.83 -2.30
CA LEU A 117 -14.49 -4.60 -3.51
C LEU A 117 -15.57 -5.62 -3.88
N ARG A 118 -16.21 -6.26 -2.89
CA ARG A 118 -17.32 -7.23 -3.12
C ARG A 118 -18.53 -6.63 -3.79
N ASN A 119 -18.80 -5.36 -3.55
CA ASN A 119 -20.05 -4.70 -3.88
C ASN A 119 -19.92 -3.71 -5.06
N GLN A 120 -18.71 -3.56 -5.64
CA GLN A 120 -18.46 -2.61 -6.72
C GLN A 120 -18.02 -3.33 -8.00
N PRO A 121 -18.95 -3.52 -8.96
CA PRO A 121 -18.67 -4.33 -10.15
C PRO A 121 -17.70 -3.66 -11.15
N SER A 122 -17.43 -2.36 -11.02
CA SER A 122 -16.45 -1.68 -11.86
C SER A 122 -15.01 -2.11 -11.56
N ILE A 123 -14.73 -2.58 -10.34
CA ILE A 123 -13.39 -2.97 -9.93
C ILE A 123 -13.06 -4.34 -10.52
N LEU A 124 -11.98 -4.41 -11.29
CA LEU A 124 -11.50 -5.62 -11.95
C LEU A 124 -10.24 -6.18 -11.31
N ALA A 125 -9.42 -5.31 -10.71
CA ALA A 125 -8.16 -5.70 -10.08
C ALA A 125 -7.90 -4.93 -8.80
N ALA A 126 -7.32 -5.58 -7.79
CA ALA A 126 -6.85 -4.91 -6.59
C ALA A 126 -5.51 -5.48 -6.10
N VAL A 127 -4.57 -4.61 -5.78
CA VAL A 127 -3.29 -4.94 -5.16
C VAL A 127 -3.26 -4.40 -3.73
N LEU A 128 -3.16 -5.30 -2.75
CA LEU A 128 -3.14 -4.97 -1.33
C LEU A 128 -1.70 -5.01 -0.83
N VAL A 129 -1.15 -3.83 -0.49
CA VAL A 129 0.25 -3.73 -0.09
C VAL A 129 0.40 -4.02 1.40
N THR A 130 1.09 -5.11 1.69
CA THR A 130 1.44 -5.52 3.05
C THR A 130 2.91 -5.22 3.36
N SER A 131 3.69 -6.17 3.88
CA SER A 131 5.08 -5.98 4.26
C SER A 131 5.77 -7.34 4.39
N ASP A 132 7.09 -7.37 4.20
CA ASP A 132 7.96 -8.49 4.58
C ASP A 132 7.87 -8.83 6.09
N LYS A 133 7.47 -7.87 6.92
CA LYS A 133 7.29 -8.08 8.36
C LYS A 133 6.05 -8.90 8.74
N CYS A 134 5.23 -9.29 7.77
CA CYS A 134 4.11 -10.22 8.01
C CYS A 134 4.56 -11.65 8.28
N TYR A 135 5.82 -12.01 7.97
CA TYR A 135 6.36 -13.33 8.27
C TYR A 135 6.69 -13.50 9.75
N GLU A 136 6.54 -14.72 10.26
CA GLU A 136 7.14 -15.12 11.53
C GLU A 136 8.66 -15.13 11.37
N ASN A 137 9.33 -14.09 11.87
CA ASN A 137 10.77 -13.98 11.74
C ASN A 137 11.48 -14.93 12.72
N VAL A 138 12.07 -15.98 12.18
CA VAL A 138 12.88 -17.00 12.90
C VAL A 138 14.38 -16.81 12.70
N GLU A 139 14.79 -15.75 12.02
CA GLU A 139 16.19 -15.36 11.78
C GLU A 139 17.07 -16.48 11.18
N TRP A 140 16.48 -17.30 10.30
CA TRP A 140 17.22 -18.33 9.59
C TRP A 140 18.04 -17.75 8.42
N LEU A 141 18.91 -18.57 7.83
CA LEU A 141 19.83 -18.13 6.76
C LEU A 141 19.16 -17.94 5.39
N TRP A 142 17.95 -18.44 5.20
CA TRP A 142 17.24 -18.45 3.92
C TRP A 142 16.29 -17.26 3.82
N GLY A 143 16.08 -16.75 2.60
CA GLY A 143 15.03 -15.80 2.33
C GLY A 143 13.63 -16.40 2.53
N TYR A 144 12.68 -15.60 3.04
CA TYR A 144 11.27 -16.00 3.19
C TYR A 144 10.58 -16.12 1.84
N ARG A 145 9.68 -17.10 1.75
CA ARG A 145 8.83 -17.36 0.58
C ARG A 145 7.38 -16.99 0.90
N GLU A 146 6.55 -16.87 -0.14
CA GLU A 146 5.16 -16.44 0.01
C GLU A 146 4.31 -17.41 0.85
N ASN A 147 4.66 -18.70 0.89
CA ASN A 147 4.00 -19.74 1.66
C ASN A 147 4.60 -19.99 3.05
N ASP A 148 5.64 -19.24 3.44
CA ASP A 148 6.20 -19.35 4.79
C ASP A 148 5.22 -18.77 5.81
N ARG A 149 5.40 -19.20 7.07
CA ARG A 149 4.48 -18.91 8.16
C ARG A 149 4.35 -17.41 8.40
N LEU A 150 3.09 -16.97 8.51
CA LEU A 150 2.76 -15.59 8.89
C LEU A 150 2.75 -15.45 10.40
N GLY A 151 3.18 -14.27 10.89
CA GLY A 151 3.20 -13.93 12.30
C GLY A 151 4.07 -12.71 12.54
N GLY A 152 3.95 -12.08 13.68
CA GLY A 152 4.74 -10.90 14.02
C GLY A 152 4.97 -10.76 15.50
N LYS A 153 6.16 -10.33 15.90
CA LYS A 153 6.54 -10.15 17.31
C LYS A 153 6.14 -8.77 17.86
N ASP A 154 5.72 -7.85 17.00
CA ASP A 154 5.27 -6.51 17.37
C ASP A 154 3.87 -6.22 16.78
N PRO A 155 3.12 -5.22 17.31
CA PRO A 155 1.76 -4.95 16.85
C PRO A 155 1.67 -4.59 15.37
N TYR A 156 2.64 -3.88 14.80
CA TYR A 156 2.67 -3.56 13.37
C TYR A 156 2.82 -4.84 12.53
N SER A 157 3.80 -5.67 12.84
CA SER A 157 4.07 -6.92 12.11
C SER A 157 2.87 -7.87 12.19
N ALA A 158 2.30 -8.03 13.39
CA ALA A 158 1.09 -8.82 13.60
C ALA A 158 -0.11 -8.27 12.82
N SER A 159 -0.33 -6.95 12.80
CA SER A 159 -1.42 -6.34 12.04
C SER A 159 -1.29 -6.56 10.52
N LYS A 160 -0.06 -6.58 9.99
CA LYS A 160 0.19 -6.91 8.57
C LYS A 160 -0.01 -8.39 8.27
N ALA A 161 0.33 -9.28 9.19
CA ALA A 161 -0.01 -10.70 9.08
C ALA A 161 -1.54 -10.93 9.08
N CYS A 162 -2.28 -10.22 9.94
CA CYS A 162 -3.75 -10.25 9.94
C CYS A 162 -4.35 -9.75 8.63
N ALA A 163 -3.77 -8.69 8.03
CA ALA A 163 -4.18 -8.18 6.72
C ALA A 163 -3.97 -9.22 5.60
N GLU A 164 -2.87 -9.99 5.62
CA GLU A 164 -2.63 -11.12 4.70
C GLU A 164 -3.68 -12.22 4.88
N LEU A 165 -3.92 -12.63 6.12
CA LEU A 165 -4.86 -13.71 6.45
C LEU A 165 -6.29 -13.38 6.00
N ILE A 166 -6.78 -12.15 6.30
CA ILE A 166 -8.12 -11.77 5.89
C ILE A 166 -8.25 -11.60 4.38
N SER A 167 -7.20 -11.08 3.72
CA SER A 167 -7.18 -10.98 2.27
C SER A 167 -7.27 -12.35 1.62
N LYS A 168 -6.50 -13.33 2.11
CA LYS A 168 -6.57 -14.72 1.64
C LYS A 168 -7.96 -15.32 1.85
N ALA A 169 -8.56 -15.13 3.04
CA ALA A 169 -9.90 -15.64 3.32
C ALA A 169 -10.95 -15.07 2.36
N TYR A 170 -10.87 -13.76 2.05
CA TYR A 170 -11.77 -13.12 1.10
C TYR A 170 -11.55 -13.59 -0.34
N MET A 171 -10.29 -13.75 -0.77
CA MET A 171 -9.97 -14.29 -2.11
C MET A 171 -10.57 -15.66 -2.31
N GLU A 172 -10.40 -16.57 -1.35
CA GLU A 172 -10.92 -17.94 -1.46
C GLU A 172 -12.46 -18.03 -1.34
N SER A 173 -13.05 -17.20 -0.48
CA SER A 173 -14.48 -17.32 -0.16
C SER A 173 -15.39 -16.50 -1.08
N PHE A 174 -14.93 -15.39 -1.62
CA PHE A 174 -15.80 -14.41 -2.29
C PHE A 174 -15.34 -14.01 -3.70
N PHE A 175 -14.04 -14.11 -4.01
CA PHE A 175 -13.49 -13.57 -5.26
C PHE A 175 -13.00 -14.64 -6.23
N LYS A 176 -13.02 -15.92 -5.84
CA LYS A 176 -12.53 -17.02 -6.66
C LYS A 176 -13.33 -17.19 -7.95
N GLU A 177 -14.66 -17.07 -7.88
CA GLU A 177 -15.54 -17.25 -9.05
C GLU A 177 -16.07 -15.95 -9.61
N LYS A 178 -16.26 -14.93 -8.77
CA LYS A 178 -16.87 -13.64 -9.14
C LYS A 178 -16.18 -12.49 -8.43
N GLY A 179 -16.05 -11.35 -9.11
CA GLY A 179 -15.50 -10.12 -8.54
C GLY A 179 -14.14 -9.74 -9.12
N PRO A 180 -13.40 -8.87 -8.45
CA PRO A 180 -12.06 -8.47 -8.87
C PRO A 180 -11.03 -9.58 -8.64
N ASN A 181 -10.01 -9.65 -9.49
CA ASN A 181 -8.81 -10.39 -9.16
C ASN A 181 -7.99 -9.61 -8.13
N ILE A 182 -7.60 -10.27 -7.05
CA ILE A 182 -6.90 -9.64 -5.92
C ILE A 182 -5.58 -10.37 -5.65
N ALA A 183 -4.57 -9.61 -5.29
CA ALA A 183 -3.33 -10.15 -4.74
C ALA A 183 -2.78 -9.26 -3.63
N THR A 184 -2.08 -9.86 -2.67
CA THR A 184 -1.24 -9.15 -1.72
C THR A 184 0.16 -8.97 -2.29
N ALA A 185 0.84 -7.89 -1.90
CA ALA A 185 2.22 -7.61 -2.30
C ALA A 185 3.05 -7.22 -1.08
N ARG A 186 4.11 -7.98 -0.83
CA ARG A 186 5.04 -7.78 0.28
C ARG A 186 6.29 -7.06 -0.22
N ALA A 187 6.71 -6.02 0.47
CA ALA A 187 7.95 -5.32 0.18
C ALA A 187 8.78 -5.13 1.45
N GLY A 188 10.09 -5.22 1.30
CA GLY A 188 11.05 -4.92 2.36
C GLY A 188 11.23 -3.41 2.59
N ASN A 189 12.43 -3.03 3.03
CA ASN A 189 12.76 -1.64 3.26
C ASN A 189 12.90 -0.88 1.94
N VAL A 190 12.25 0.26 1.86
CA VAL A 190 12.20 1.09 0.65
C VAL A 190 12.84 2.44 0.90
N ILE A 191 13.70 2.90 -0.02
CA ILE A 191 14.32 4.22 0.01
C ILE A 191 14.00 4.99 -1.26
N GLY A 192 13.99 6.31 -1.16
CA GLY A 192 13.79 7.23 -2.28
C GLY A 192 13.58 8.65 -1.81
N GLY A 193 13.64 9.60 -2.73
CA GLY A 193 13.33 10.99 -2.43
C GLY A 193 11.91 11.17 -1.87
N GLY A 194 11.73 12.08 -0.92
CA GLY A 194 10.42 12.40 -0.34
C GLY A 194 9.94 11.49 0.78
N ASP A 195 10.75 10.55 1.28
CA ASP A 195 10.48 9.89 2.56
C ASP A 195 11.00 10.76 3.71
N TRP A 196 10.09 11.29 4.51
CA TRP A 196 10.40 12.15 5.66
C TRP A 196 9.85 11.59 6.97
N ALA A 197 9.41 10.34 6.99
CA ALA A 197 8.87 9.73 8.20
C ALA A 197 9.93 9.65 9.31
N PHE A 198 9.50 9.89 10.55
CA PHE A 198 10.34 9.73 11.73
C PHE A 198 10.61 8.24 12.01
N ASP A 199 11.66 7.97 12.77
CA ASP A 199 12.08 6.62 13.18
C ASP A 199 12.47 5.69 12.02
N ARG A 200 12.75 6.25 10.84
CA ARG A 200 13.35 5.56 9.72
C ARG A 200 14.79 5.99 9.53
N ILE A 201 15.70 5.04 9.44
CA ILE A 201 17.14 5.30 9.46
C ILE A 201 17.58 6.30 8.39
N ILE A 202 17.14 6.18 7.14
CA ILE A 202 17.57 7.09 6.07
C ILE A 202 17.04 8.51 6.26
N PRO A 203 15.73 8.76 6.46
CA PRO A 203 15.22 10.08 6.81
C PRO A 203 15.88 10.69 8.07
N ASP A 204 16.12 9.88 9.11
CA ASP A 204 16.78 10.34 10.34
C ASP A 204 18.22 10.74 10.08
N CYS A 205 18.98 9.98 9.26
CA CYS A 205 20.32 10.35 8.82
C CYS A 205 20.32 11.68 8.06
N ILE A 206 19.45 11.84 7.09
CA ILE A 206 19.38 13.07 6.27
C ILE A 206 19.06 14.28 7.15
N ARG A 207 18.09 14.16 8.07
CA ARG A 207 17.78 15.25 9.02
C ARG A 207 18.98 15.63 9.89
N ALA A 208 19.64 14.65 10.51
CA ALA A 208 20.78 14.90 11.35
C ALA A 208 21.93 15.56 10.58
N TRP A 209 22.25 15.09 9.38
CA TRP A 209 23.33 15.66 8.57
C TRP A 209 22.99 17.07 8.07
N SER A 210 21.74 17.36 7.70
CA SER A 210 21.32 18.71 7.33
C SER A 210 21.48 19.71 8.48
N GLU A 211 21.38 19.23 9.74
CA GLU A 211 21.59 20.01 10.94
C GLU A 211 23.04 19.92 11.46
N LYS A 212 23.95 19.29 10.72
CA LYS A 212 25.36 19.04 11.12
C LYS A 212 25.48 18.30 12.46
N LYS A 213 24.55 17.41 12.75
CA LYS A 213 24.52 16.57 13.95
C LYS A 213 24.96 15.14 13.64
N SER A 214 25.50 14.45 14.65
CA SER A 214 25.77 13.01 14.57
C SER A 214 24.47 12.21 14.59
N VAL A 215 24.48 11.08 13.90
CA VAL A 215 23.34 10.16 13.83
C VAL A 215 23.44 9.11 14.92
N ALA A 216 22.39 8.97 15.73
CA ALA A 216 22.29 7.90 16.71
C ALA A 216 21.70 6.64 16.05
N ILE A 217 22.54 5.61 15.82
CA ILE A 217 22.13 4.32 15.28
C ILE A 217 21.81 3.37 16.42
N ARG A 218 20.56 2.94 16.52
CA ARG A 218 20.06 2.08 17.61
C ARG A 218 20.52 0.62 17.50
N ASN A 219 20.63 0.10 16.29
CA ASN A 219 21.09 -1.27 16.03
C ASN A 219 22.02 -1.29 14.81
N PRO A 220 23.33 -1.04 15.03
CA PRO A 220 24.29 -0.91 13.94
C PRO A 220 24.56 -2.22 13.19
N ASN A 221 24.28 -3.37 13.79
CA ASN A 221 24.50 -4.69 13.19
C ASN A 221 23.28 -5.23 12.43
N ALA A 222 22.17 -4.49 12.42
CA ALA A 222 20.97 -4.95 11.72
C ALA A 222 21.12 -4.85 10.20
N THR A 223 20.88 -5.95 9.49
CA THR A 223 20.75 -5.97 8.03
C THR A 223 19.32 -5.73 7.61
N ARG A 224 19.10 -5.16 6.42
CA ARG A 224 17.76 -4.90 5.86
C ARG A 224 17.78 -5.07 4.35
N PRO A 225 16.69 -5.60 3.76
CA PRO A 225 16.56 -5.78 2.31
C PRO A 225 16.16 -4.45 1.65
N TRP A 226 17.15 -3.57 1.44
CA TRP A 226 16.93 -2.25 0.85
C TRP A 226 16.66 -2.33 -0.65
N GLN A 227 15.68 -1.55 -1.11
CA GLN A 227 15.37 -1.37 -2.52
C GLN A 227 14.92 0.08 -2.79
N HIS A 228 15.17 0.57 -4.00
CA HIS A 228 14.68 1.88 -4.43
C HIS A 228 13.16 1.85 -4.59
N VAL A 229 12.48 2.98 -4.33
CA VAL A 229 11.01 3.07 -4.35
C VAL A 229 10.37 2.61 -5.66
N LEU A 230 11.03 2.80 -6.78
CA LEU A 230 10.54 2.38 -8.09
C LEU A 230 10.51 0.85 -8.25
N GLU A 231 11.35 0.09 -7.54
CA GLU A 231 11.37 -1.37 -7.63
C GLU A 231 10.07 -2.00 -7.12
N PRO A 232 9.63 -1.78 -5.85
CA PRO A 232 8.37 -2.34 -5.42
C PRO A 232 7.17 -1.76 -6.17
N LEU A 233 7.22 -0.48 -6.59
CA LEU A 233 6.15 0.12 -7.37
C LEU A 233 6.03 -0.51 -8.76
N SER A 234 7.15 -0.83 -9.42
CA SER A 234 7.16 -1.60 -10.67
C SER A 234 6.51 -2.97 -10.48
N GLY A 235 6.83 -3.64 -9.37
CA GLY A 235 6.20 -4.90 -8.98
C GLY A 235 4.68 -4.77 -8.80
N TYR A 236 4.21 -3.74 -8.07
CA TYR A 236 2.78 -3.50 -7.86
C TYR A 236 2.05 -3.20 -9.17
N LEU A 237 2.63 -2.36 -10.02
CA LEU A 237 2.06 -2.06 -11.34
C LEU A 237 2.03 -3.30 -12.25
N THR A 238 3.08 -4.12 -12.25
CA THR A 238 3.10 -5.39 -13.00
C THR A 238 2.02 -6.35 -12.51
N LEU A 239 1.84 -6.45 -11.19
CA LEU A 239 0.81 -7.29 -10.59
C LEU A 239 -0.59 -6.78 -10.93
N GLY A 240 -0.84 -5.48 -10.78
CA GLY A 240 -2.10 -4.85 -11.16
C GLY A 240 -2.44 -5.04 -12.63
N GLN A 241 -1.45 -4.93 -13.53
CA GLN A 241 -1.62 -5.22 -14.96
C GLN A 241 -2.06 -6.67 -15.21
N LYS A 242 -1.40 -7.65 -14.57
CA LYS A 242 -1.74 -9.07 -14.76
C LYS A 242 -3.15 -9.36 -14.27
N LEU A 243 -3.47 -8.95 -13.04
CA LEU A 243 -4.80 -9.15 -12.46
C LEU A 243 -5.91 -8.53 -13.31
N TYR A 244 -5.68 -7.31 -13.82
CA TYR A 244 -6.64 -6.63 -14.70
C TYR A 244 -6.82 -7.38 -16.02
N SER A 245 -5.73 -7.79 -16.68
CA SER A 245 -5.78 -8.47 -17.98
C SER A 245 -6.49 -9.82 -17.89
N GLU A 246 -6.25 -10.60 -16.86
CA GLU A 246 -6.90 -11.89 -16.63
C GLU A 246 -8.42 -11.75 -16.41
N ASN A 247 -8.85 -10.75 -15.64
CA ASN A 247 -10.27 -10.51 -15.38
C ASN A 247 -11.01 -9.99 -16.62
N SER A 248 -10.37 -9.13 -17.42
CA SER A 248 -10.99 -8.58 -18.63
C SER A 248 -11.23 -9.64 -19.71
N VAL A 249 -10.39 -10.67 -19.78
CA VAL A 249 -10.57 -11.80 -20.72
C VAL A 249 -11.77 -12.64 -20.32
N CYS A 250 -11.93 -12.97 -19.05
CA CYS A 250 -13.05 -13.77 -18.57
C CYS A 250 -14.41 -13.07 -18.77
N LYS A 251 -14.48 -11.76 -18.59
CA LYS A 251 -15.74 -10.98 -18.77
C LYS A 251 -16.15 -10.80 -20.24
N ASN A 252 -15.21 -10.89 -21.18
CA ASN A 252 -15.52 -10.79 -22.63
C ASN A 252 -15.93 -12.14 -23.25
N GLN A 253 -15.89 -13.24 -22.50
CA GLN A 253 -16.29 -14.58 -22.94
C GLN A 253 -17.66 -15.04 -22.39
N SER A 254 -18.27 -14.23 -21.54
CA SER A 254 -19.62 -14.44 -20.96
C SER A 254 -20.63 -13.47 -21.53
#